data_7211519c34849b2794a57be609c024c4
#
_entry.id   7211519c34849b2794a57be609c024c4
#
_cell.length_a   1.000
_cell.length_b   1.000
_cell.length_c   1.000
_cell.angle_alpha   90.00
_cell.angle_beta   90.00
_cell.angle_gamma   90.00
#
_symmetry.space_group_name_H-M   'P 1'
#
loop_
_entity.id
_entity.type
_entity.pdbx_description
1 polymer ?
#
loop_
_entity_poly.entity_id
_entity_poly.type
_entity_poly.pdbx_seq_one_letter_code
_entity_poly.pdbx_strand_id
1 'polypeptide(L)'
;MRTKALILGLLLAASTHAQLLYHDASAFPLLGKATDATLTRYERLPASLESVSRKPLWELGRNSAGLALRFRSNSTCIGAKWEVRDNRSMNHMTPTGIKGLDLYCRV
;
A
#
# COMPACT_ATOMS: atom_id res chain seq x y z
N MET A 1 16.39 49.52 18.35
CA MET A 1 15.22 49.14 17.54
C MET A 1 15.53 48.27 16.35
N ARG A 2 16.75 48.10 15.92
CA ARG A 2 17.12 47.24 14.76
C ARG A 2 17.28 45.75 15.10
N THR A 3 17.42 45.39 16.34
CA THR A 3 17.61 44.00 16.82
C THR A 3 16.32 43.19 16.98
N LYS A 4 15.16 43.82 17.05
CA LYS A 4 13.87 43.14 17.22
C LYS A 4 13.30 42.57 15.90
N ALA A 5 13.68 43.08 14.75
CA ALA A 5 13.21 42.63 13.45
C ALA A 5 13.95 41.38 12.96
N LEU A 6 15.19 41.14 13.42
CA LEU A 6 16.00 39.96 13.07
C LEU A 6 15.55 38.69 13.77
N ILE A 7 14.93 38.78 14.95
CA ILE A 7 14.44 37.60 15.71
C ILE A 7 13.13 37.08 15.16
N LEU A 8 12.31 37.92 14.54
CA LEU A 8 11.04 37.51 13.92
C LEU A 8 11.26 36.75 12.61
N GLY A 9 12.33 37.05 11.88
CA GLY A 9 12.69 36.35 10.65
C GLY A 9 13.23 34.92 10.86
N LEU A 10 13.85 34.66 12.01
CA LEU A 10 14.41 33.34 12.33
C LEU A 10 13.34 32.34 12.80
N LEU A 11 12.24 32.80 13.34
CA LEU A 11 11.13 31.94 13.82
C LEU A 11 10.23 31.42 12.69
N LEU A 12 10.24 32.06 11.52
CA LEU A 12 9.48 31.63 10.35
C LEU A 12 10.20 30.56 9.50
N ALA A 13 11.49 30.35 9.70
CA ALA A 13 12.26 29.38 8.93
C ALA A 13 12.25 27.94 9.52
N ALA A 14 11.61 27.72 10.69
CA ALA A 14 11.74 26.48 11.45
C ALA A 14 10.58 25.48 11.26
N SER A 15 9.62 25.68 10.36
CA SER A 15 8.40 24.89 10.31
C SER A 15 8.02 24.31 8.93
N THR A 16 9.00 23.97 8.08
CA THR A 16 8.75 23.18 6.87
C THR A 16 8.87 21.71 7.19
N HIS A 17 7.82 21.11 7.70
CA HIS A 17 7.71 19.64 7.75
C HIS A 17 7.09 19.14 6.45
N ALA A 18 7.77 18.19 5.78
CA ALA A 18 7.18 17.45 4.67
C ALA A 18 6.00 16.64 5.20
N GLN A 19 4.79 16.90 4.69
CA GLN A 19 3.60 16.13 5.00
C GLN A 19 3.36 15.10 3.92
N LEU A 20 3.04 13.87 4.31
CA LEU A 20 2.57 12.85 3.40
C LEU A 20 1.09 13.10 3.08
N LEU A 21 0.78 13.20 1.78
CA LEU A 21 -0.58 13.25 1.29
C LEU A 21 -0.96 11.85 0.81
N TYR A 22 -1.96 11.23 1.43
CA TYR A 22 -2.43 9.90 1.06
C TYR A 22 -3.56 9.97 0.04
N HIS A 23 -3.45 9.15 -0.99
CA HIS A 23 -4.48 8.96 -2.01
C HIS A 23 -5.08 7.56 -1.87
N ASP A 24 -6.35 7.40 -2.20
CA ASP A 24 -6.99 6.09 -2.26
C ASP A 24 -6.32 5.26 -3.37
N ALA A 25 -5.91 4.05 -3.03
CA ALA A 25 -5.24 3.15 -3.97
C ALA A 25 -6.12 2.75 -5.17
N SER A 26 -7.45 2.85 -5.04
CA SER A 26 -8.39 2.60 -6.14
C SER A 26 -8.26 3.57 -7.31
N ALA A 27 -7.62 4.74 -7.10
CA ALA A 27 -7.33 5.72 -8.16
C ALA A 27 -6.21 5.26 -9.12
N PHE A 28 -5.47 4.21 -8.77
CA PHE A 28 -4.32 3.73 -9.55
C PHE A 28 -4.61 2.38 -10.21
N PRO A 29 -3.98 2.09 -11.37
CA PRO A 29 -4.11 0.79 -12.02
C PRO A 29 -3.61 -0.35 -11.13
N LEU A 30 -4.42 -1.40 -11.03
CA LEU A 30 -4.07 -2.64 -10.35
C LEU A 30 -3.58 -3.65 -11.39
N LEU A 31 -2.39 -4.20 -11.16
CA LEU A 31 -1.71 -5.15 -12.03
C LEU A 31 -1.68 -6.54 -11.39
N GLY A 32 -1.56 -7.57 -12.20
CA GLY A 32 -1.38 -8.95 -11.74
C GLY A 32 -2.67 -9.74 -11.56
N LYS A 33 -3.84 -9.18 -11.89
CA LYS A 33 -5.11 -9.90 -11.90
C LYS A 33 -5.39 -10.53 -13.25
N ALA A 34 -5.84 -11.77 -13.24
CA ALA A 34 -6.32 -12.45 -14.45
C ALA A 34 -7.75 -12.01 -14.83
N THR A 35 -8.55 -11.55 -13.87
CA THR A 35 -9.94 -11.13 -14.09
C THR A 35 -10.35 -10.11 -13.04
N ASP A 36 -11.30 -9.26 -13.37
CA ASP A 36 -11.94 -8.32 -12.42
C ASP A 36 -13.18 -8.92 -11.74
N ALA A 37 -13.60 -10.13 -12.14
CA ALA A 37 -14.76 -10.83 -11.57
C ALA A 37 -14.46 -11.47 -10.20
N THR A 38 -13.78 -10.77 -9.32
CA THR A 38 -13.43 -11.15 -7.96
C THR A 38 -14.40 -10.53 -6.96
N LEU A 39 -14.52 -11.10 -5.74
CA LEU A 39 -15.40 -10.54 -4.71
C LEU A 39 -14.96 -9.16 -4.26
N THR A 40 -13.65 -8.96 -4.08
CA THR A 40 -13.07 -7.67 -3.74
C THR A 40 -11.94 -7.32 -4.67
N ARG A 41 -11.54 -6.04 -4.68
CA ARG A 41 -10.51 -5.53 -5.57
C ARG A 41 -9.17 -6.26 -5.45
N TYR A 42 -8.77 -6.63 -4.24
CA TYR A 42 -7.45 -7.20 -3.97
C TYR A 42 -7.45 -8.73 -3.87
N GLU A 43 -8.49 -9.38 -4.32
CA GLU A 43 -8.55 -10.83 -4.47
C GLU A 43 -8.14 -11.25 -5.89
N ARG A 44 -7.61 -12.46 -6.02
CA ARG A 44 -7.05 -12.96 -7.29
C ARG A 44 -7.98 -13.91 -8.02
N LEU A 45 -8.79 -14.68 -7.29
CA LEU A 45 -9.63 -15.73 -7.84
C LEU A 45 -11.00 -15.19 -8.24
N PRO A 46 -11.57 -15.66 -9.37
CA PRO A 46 -12.95 -15.33 -9.73
C PRO A 46 -13.93 -15.75 -8.64
N ALA A 47 -14.92 -14.93 -8.38
CA ALA A 47 -15.96 -15.19 -7.37
C ALA A 47 -16.72 -16.50 -7.62
N SER A 48 -16.85 -16.91 -8.88
CA SER A 48 -17.50 -18.16 -9.28
C SER A 48 -16.82 -19.43 -8.75
N LEU A 49 -15.53 -19.34 -8.38
CA LEU A 49 -14.79 -20.49 -7.85
C LEU A 49 -15.08 -20.75 -6.38
N GLU A 50 -15.72 -19.85 -5.66
CA GLU A 50 -16.01 -20.02 -4.22
C GLU A 50 -16.81 -21.28 -3.94
N SER A 51 -17.88 -21.52 -4.71
CA SER A 51 -18.79 -22.64 -4.50
C SER A 51 -18.25 -24.00 -4.96
N VAL A 52 -17.27 -24.00 -5.87
CA VAL A 52 -16.72 -25.23 -6.46
C VAL A 52 -15.33 -25.59 -5.97
N SER A 53 -14.68 -24.70 -5.24
CA SER A 53 -13.36 -24.91 -4.67
C SER A 53 -13.44 -25.45 -3.24
N ARG A 54 -12.46 -26.25 -2.84
CA ARG A 54 -12.31 -26.63 -1.44
C ARG A 54 -12.05 -25.37 -0.60
N LYS A 55 -12.67 -25.30 0.57
CA LYS A 55 -12.58 -24.12 1.44
C LYS A 55 -11.13 -23.68 1.74
N PRO A 56 -10.18 -24.58 2.09
CA PRO A 56 -8.80 -24.14 2.32
C PRO A 56 -8.13 -23.52 1.09
N LEU A 57 -8.40 -24.05 -0.10
CA LEU A 57 -7.89 -23.50 -1.35
C LEU A 57 -8.47 -22.11 -1.62
N TRP A 58 -9.78 -21.94 -1.46
CA TRP A 58 -10.46 -20.68 -1.61
C TRP A 58 -9.88 -19.61 -0.67
N GLU A 59 -9.73 -19.95 0.61
CA GLU A 59 -9.18 -19.03 1.61
C GLU A 59 -7.74 -18.58 1.30
N LEU A 60 -6.88 -19.49 0.83
CA LEU A 60 -5.52 -19.13 0.38
C LEU A 60 -5.54 -18.25 -0.87
N GLY A 61 -6.47 -18.50 -1.77
CA GLY A 61 -6.63 -17.72 -3.00
C GLY A 61 -7.08 -16.27 -2.77
N ARG A 62 -7.63 -15.96 -1.61
CA ARG A 62 -8.04 -14.59 -1.23
C ARG A 62 -6.88 -13.68 -0.83
N ASN A 63 -5.68 -14.19 -0.70
CA ASN A 63 -4.50 -13.39 -0.47
C ASN A 63 -4.10 -12.62 -1.74
N SER A 64 -3.55 -11.42 -1.55
CA SER A 64 -3.23 -10.48 -2.63
C SER A 64 -1.80 -10.62 -3.19
N ALA A 65 -1.12 -11.72 -2.92
CA ALA A 65 0.25 -11.95 -3.40
C ALA A 65 0.35 -11.82 -4.93
N GLY A 66 1.34 -11.09 -5.42
CA GLY A 66 1.54 -10.83 -6.84
C GLY A 66 0.71 -9.69 -7.42
N LEU A 67 -0.21 -9.08 -6.67
CA LEU A 67 -0.89 -7.87 -7.08
C LEU A 67 0.01 -6.66 -6.87
N ALA A 68 -0.05 -5.69 -7.78
CA ALA A 68 0.73 -4.47 -7.71
C ALA A 68 -0.10 -3.26 -8.12
N LEU A 69 0.16 -2.14 -7.50
CA LEU A 69 -0.34 -0.83 -7.91
C LEU A 69 0.77 -0.09 -8.66
N ARG A 70 0.42 0.53 -9.78
CA ARG A 70 1.35 1.33 -10.56
C ARG A 70 0.98 2.80 -10.49
N PHE A 71 1.94 3.63 -10.16
CA PHE A 71 1.77 5.08 -10.11
C PHE A 71 3.04 5.80 -10.54
N ARG A 72 2.94 7.10 -10.76
CA ARG A 72 4.07 7.99 -11.00
C ARG A 72 4.09 9.06 -9.91
N SER A 73 5.28 9.42 -9.47
CA SER A 73 5.47 10.46 -8.47
C SER A 73 6.83 11.13 -8.67
N ASN A 74 6.90 12.42 -8.33
CA ASN A 74 8.14 13.15 -8.18
C ASN A 74 8.51 13.36 -6.70
N SER A 75 7.84 12.67 -5.80
CA SER A 75 8.07 12.76 -4.36
C SER A 75 9.38 12.09 -3.96
N THR A 76 10.04 12.64 -2.98
CA THR A 76 11.26 12.07 -2.38
C THR A 76 10.94 11.03 -1.29
N CYS A 77 9.70 10.94 -0.87
CA CYS A 77 9.24 10.01 0.16
C CYS A 77 7.90 9.39 -0.25
N ILE A 78 7.76 8.09 -0.11
CA ILE A 78 6.55 7.34 -0.37
C ILE A 78 6.09 6.68 0.92
N GLY A 79 4.84 6.92 1.30
CA GLY A 79 4.20 6.28 2.44
C GLY A 79 3.05 5.39 1.98
N ALA A 80 2.82 4.29 2.68
CA ALA A 80 1.69 3.42 2.43
C ALA A 80 0.94 3.12 3.73
N LYS A 81 -0.38 3.03 3.63
CA LYS A 81 -1.28 2.54 4.68
C LYS A 81 -2.08 1.38 4.11
N TRP A 82 -2.09 0.26 4.80
CA TRP A 82 -2.85 -0.91 4.36
C TRP A 82 -3.38 -1.71 5.54
N GLU A 83 -4.39 -2.50 5.27
CA GLU A 83 -4.94 -3.46 6.21
C GLU A 83 -4.71 -4.89 5.70
N VAL A 84 -4.43 -5.80 6.60
CA VAL A 84 -4.33 -7.23 6.30
C VAL A 84 -5.65 -7.92 6.66
N ARG A 85 -6.04 -8.90 5.86
CA ARG A 85 -7.28 -9.65 6.08
C ARG A 85 -7.25 -10.48 7.38
N ASP A 86 -6.09 -11.04 7.69
CA ASP A 86 -5.89 -11.77 8.93
C ASP A 86 -4.47 -11.55 9.49
N ASN A 87 -4.27 -11.91 10.74
CA ASN A 87 -3.01 -11.71 11.44
C ASN A 87 -2.26 -13.04 11.70
N ARG A 88 -2.24 -13.92 10.71
CA ARG A 88 -1.51 -15.17 10.82
C ARG A 88 0.00 -14.95 10.88
N SER A 89 0.68 -15.79 11.64
CA SER A 89 2.12 -15.98 11.55
C SER A 89 2.39 -17.36 10.94
N MET A 90 3.51 -17.49 10.24
CA MET A 90 3.95 -18.73 9.60
C MET A 90 5.38 -19.03 10.02
N ASN A 91 5.66 -20.30 10.31
CA ASN A 91 6.98 -20.74 10.80
C ASN A 91 8.10 -20.57 9.76
N HIS A 92 7.73 -20.57 8.48
CA HIS A 92 8.64 -20.58 7.35
C HIS A 92 8.73 -19.22 6.62
N MET A 93 8.06 -18.20 7.14
CA MET A 93 8.07 -16.86 6.55
C MET A 93 8.26 -15.78 7.63
N THR A 94 9.04 -14.76 7.30
CA THR A 94 9.15 -13.57 8.16
C THR A 94 7.84 -12.78 8.17
N PRO A 95 7.56 -11.99 9.23
CA PRO A 95 6.38 -11.13 9.28
C PRO A 95 6.25 -10.18 8.08
N THR A 96 7.36 -9.64 7.58
CA THR A 96 7.39 -8.78 6.40
C THR A 96 7.03 -9.53 5.11
N GLY A 97 7.38 -10.80 5.00
CA GLY A 97 7.00 -11.64 3.86
C GLY A 97 5.51 -12.03 3.87
N ILE A 98 4.89 -12.06 5.05
CA ILE A 98 3.48 -12.41 5.20
C ILE A 98 2.57 -11.19 4.99
N LYS A 99 2.97 -10.02 5.50
CA LYS A 99 2.09 -8.85 5.67
C LYS A 99 2.67 -7.56 5.09
N GLY A 100 3.88 -7.59 4.54
CA GLY A 100 4.57 -6.42 4.05
C GLY A 100 4.19 -6.01 2.64
N LEU A 101 4.71 -4.85 2.25
CA LEU A 101 4.65 -4.31 0.90
C LEU A 101 6.08 -4.09 0.40
N ASP A 102 6.27 -4.29 -0.89
CA ASP A 102 7.52 -3.96 -1.56
C ASP A 102 7.32 -2.75 -2.49
N LEU A 103 8.30 -1.89 -2.55
CA LEU A 103 8.34 -0.76 -3.47
C LEU A 103 9.39 -1.02 -4.55
N TYR A 104 8.96 -1.00 -5.81
CA TYR A 104 9.83 -1.12 -6.98
C TYR A 104 9.86 0.21 -7.73
N CYS A 105 11.05 0.59 -8.17
CA CYS A 105 11.26 1.79 -8.98
C CYS A 105 11.89 1.41 -10.31
N ARG A 106 11.38 1.99 -11.39
CA ARG A 106 12.03 1.89 -12.68
C ARG A 106 13.16 2.92 -12.77
N VAL A 107 14.35 2.46 -13.00
CA VAL A 107 15.55 3.28 -13.25
C VAL A 107 15.75 3.48 -14.74
#